data_450a3e5ff187a86769a96f91baf0af7d
#
_entry.id   450a3e5ff187a86769a96f91baf0af7d
#
_cell.length_a   1.000
_cell.length_b   1.000
_cell.length_c   1.000
_cell.angle_alpha   90.00
_cell.angle_beta   90.00
_cell.angle_gamma   90.00
#
_symmetry.space_group_name_H-M   'P 1'
#
loop_
_entity.id
_entity.type
_entity.pdbx_description
1 polymer ?
#
loop_
_entity_poly.entity_id
_entity_poly.type
_entity_poly.pdbx_seq_one_letter_code
_entity_poly.pdbx_strand_id
1 'polypeptide(L)'
;MRTFALAVICLSVFVISVDATIVNVALPTLSRELHADTAQLQWIVDAYTLVMSGLLLSAGSLSDRYGRRGSLSLGLALFAVTSGVAAQVHSADQLIAARAAMGVGAAVIFPTTLGLITNIFTDPVPRAKAIGLWAAMVGVGVAVGPISGGWLLEHFWWGSIFMVNIPIAVLAIIGGVLVVPTSRDPAAPRVDVPGLILSAAGVTTLVYTVIEAPTWGWTSTRAAAGFTLAAVLLAGFAAWERRSTHPMLDVSVFANRRFSGGSLAITAGFLTLFGFIFVITQYFQFIKDYSAFQAGVRLLPVAASIALASIVGPRLVERIGTTAVVAGGLATFAAGLAWASTADAATPYDQIATQMLLLGGGLGLTFAPATEAIMGSLPSEKAGVGSAVNDTTRELGGTLGVAIVGSVFASVYSGRIASASALSELPTDVRSAMGRSMALAHTVIAQLPADLATPVRGAVNRAFLDGLQAGSLVCAAIALGSAVVVAWLLPARAQQIDALQPNTTHKERQLNP
;
A
#
# COMPACT_ATOMS: atom_id res chain seq x y z
N MET A 1 -24.85 20.30 9.83
CA MET A 1 -24.26 19.19 10.59
C MET A 1 -23.66 18.08 9.69
N ARG A 2 -24.39 17.51 8.71
CA ARG A 2 -23.87 16.42 7.84
C ARG A 2 -22.57 16.77 7.10
N THR A 3 -22.44 18.00 6.59
CA THR A 3 -21.23 18.46 5.88
C THR A 3 -20.02 18.57 6.81
N PHE A 4 -20.19 19.06 8.04
CA PHE A 4 -19.10 19.12 9.03
C PHE A 4 -18.67 17.72 9.49
N ALA A 5 -19.62 16.80 9.68
CA ALA A 5 -19.30 15.40 9.99
C ALA A 5 -18.49 14.75 8.85
N LEU A 6 -18.87 15.01 7.59
CA LEU A 6 -18.11 14.54 6.43
C LEU A 6 -16.68 15.12 6.39
N ALA A 7 -16.52 16.41 6.71
CA ALA A 7 -15.20 17.04 6.75
C ALA A 7 -14.29 16.40 7.81
N VAL A 8 -14.82 16.09 9.00
CA VAL A 8 -14.08 15.38 10.06
C VAL A 8 -13.70 13.96 9.63
N ILE A 9 -14.62 13.23 8.99
CA ILE A 9 -14.36 11.89 8.47
C ILE A 9 -13.28 11.93 7.39
N CYS A 10 -13.35 12.89 6.49
CA CYS A 10 -12.34 13.11 5.44
C CYS A 10 -10.98 13.49 6.03
N LEU A 11 -10.94 14.31 7.09
CA LEU A 11 -9.71 14.67 7.79
C LEU A 11 -9.07 13.45 8.46
N SER A 12 -9.89 12.55 9.02
CA SER A 12 -9.42 11.32 9.67
C SER A 12 -8.76 10.34 8.69
N VAL A 13 -9.30 10.19 7.48
CA VAL A 13 -8.69 9.32 6.48
C VAL A 13 -7.50 10.00 5.80
N PHE A 14 -7.53 11.31 5.65
CA PHE A 14 -6.43 12.08 5.10
C PHE A 14 -5.14 11.91 5.91
N VAL A 15 -5.20 12.01 7.26
CA VAL A 15 -4.00 11.88 8.11
C VAL A 15 -3.37 10.49 7.98
N ILE A 16 -4.17 9.43 7.88
CA ILE A 16 -3.67 8.06 7.69
C ILE A 16 -2.98 7.94 6.32
N SER A 17 -3.59 8.51 5.28
CA SER A 17 -3.07 8.43 3.91
C SER A 17 -1.78 9.24 3.73
N VAL A 18 -1.67 10.38 4.40
CA VAL A 18 -0.42 11.15 4.48
C VAL A 18 0.66 10.32 5.17
N ASP A 19 0.36 9.74 6.35
CA ASP A 19 1.30 8.95 7.12
C ASP A 19 1.83 7.73 6.36
N ALA A 20 0.97 7.04 5.63
CA ALA A 20 1.35 5.88 4.83
C ALA A 20 2.42 6.19 3.76
N THR A 21 2.50 7.43 3.29
CA THR A 21 3.39 7.83 2.19
C THR A 21 4.51 8.78 2.59
N ILE A 22 4.33 9.56 3.65
CA ILE A 22 5.33 10.53 4.15
C ILE A 22 6.66 9.87 4.52
N VAL A 23 6.59 8.64 5.06
CA VAL A 23 7.75 7.87 5.50
C VAL A 23 8.67 7.50 4.33
N ASN A 24 8.14 7.28 3.12
CA ASN A 24 8.95 6.86 1.98
C ASN A 24 10.03 7.90 1.60
N VAL A 25 9.72 9.18 1.69
CA VAL A 25 10.68 10.27 1.46
C VAL A 25 11.69 10.39 2.60
N ALA A 26 11.32 9.95 3.81
CA ALA A 26 12.17 9.98 4.98
C ALA A 26 13.18 8.81 5.07
N LEU A 27 13.02 7.74 4.29
CA LEU A 27 13.85 6.53 4.39
C LEU A 27 15.37 6.81 4.37
N PRO A 28 15.90 7.64 3.45
CA PRO A 28 17.34 7.97 3.47
C PRO A 28 17.77 8.71 4.73
N THR A 29 16.93 9.59 5.27
CA THR A 29 17.21 10.32 6.52
C THR A 29 17.15 9.37 7.71
N LEU A 30 16.13 8.50 7.79
CA LEU A 30 16.02 7.48 8.84
C LEU A 30 17.19 6.49 8.82
N SER A 31 17.68 6.12 7.62
CA SER A 31 18.87 5.29 7.49
C SER A 31 20.11 5.95 8.07
N ARG A 32 20.26 7.27 7.91
CA ARG A 32 21.39 8.04 8.47
C ARG A 32 21.25 8.25 9.99
N GLU A 33 20.09 8.68 10.43
CA GLU A 33 19.86 9.11 11.82
C GLU A 33 19.69 7.91 12.79
N LEU A 34 19.04 6.84 12.36
CA LEU A 34 18.80 5.64 13.16
C LEU A 34 19.74 4.48 12.81
N HIS A 35 20.68 4.70 11.90
CA HIS A 35 21.59 3.68 11.37
C HIS A 35 20.86 2.44 10.83
N ALA A 36 19.65 2.64 10.30
CA ALA A 36 18.79 1.58 9.77
C ALA A 36 19.38 0.96 8.50
N ASP A 37 19.44 -0.34 8.45
CA ASP A 37 19.76 -1.10 7.24
C ASP A 37 18.53 -1.25 6.32
N THR A 38 18.74 -1.83 5.13
CA THR A 38 17.67 -1.97 4.13
C THR A 38 16.49 -2.79 4.64
N ALA A 39 16.73 -3.87 5.41
CA ALA A 39 15.67 -4.70 5.97
C ALA A 39 14.86 -3.92 7.02
N GLN A 40 15.54 -3.15 7.89
CA GLN A 40 14.87 -2.28 8.85
C GLN A 40 14.06 -1.17 8.19
N LEU A 41 14.54 -0.59 7.08
CA LEU A 41 13.77 0.38 6.30
C LEU A 41 12.50 -0.24 5.71
N GLN A 42 12.57 -1.47 5.20
CA GLN A 42 11.37 -2.22 4.77
C GLN A 42 10.40 -2.41 5.94
N TRP A 43 10.90 -2.84 7.10
CA TRP A 43 10.07 -3.03 8.31
C TRP A 43 9.44 -1.73 8.82
N ILE A 44 10.12 -0.59 8.74
CA ILE A 44 9.55 0.71 9.11
C ILE A 44 8.30 1.04 8.26
N VAL A 45 8.31 0.68 6.97
CA VAL A 45 7.14 0.85 6.10
C VAL A 45 6.12 -0.26 6.35
N ASP A 46 6.56 -1.52 6.33
CA ASP A 46 5.69 -2.68 6.30
C ASP A 46 5.00 -2.97 7.62
N ALA A 47 5.62 -2.70 8.78
CA ALA A 47 5.01 -2.95 10.07
C ALA A 47 3.67 -2.22 10.25
N TYR A 48 3.56 -1.00 9.73
CA TYR A 48 2.33 -0.21 9.73
C TYR A 48 1.25 -0.83 8.85
N THR A 49 1.56 -1.07 7.58
CA THR A 49 0.61 -1.57 6.58
C THR A 49 0.21 -3.02 6.86
N LEU A 50 1.12 -3.83 7.36
CA LEU A 50 0.90 -5.22 7.74
C LEU A 50 -0.11 -5.32 8.90
N VAL A 51 0.11 -4.57 9.98
CA VAL A 51 -0.81 -4.56 11.13
C VAL A 51 -2.15 -3.94 10.73
N MET A 52 -2.14 -2.85 9.97
CA MET A 52 -3.35 -2.22 9.46
C MET A 52 -4.17 -3.20 8.63
N SER A 53 -3.58 -3.85 7.63
CA SER A 53 -4.29 -4.80 6.75
C SER A 53 -4.79 -6.03 7.49
N GLY A 54 -3.99 -6.57 8.41
CA GLY A 54 -4.37 -7.73 9.21
C GLY A 54 -5.55 -7.49 10.14
N LEU A 55 -5.69 -6.28 10.68
CA LEU A 55 -6.75 -5.92 11.63
C LEU A 55 -7.97 -5.26 10.98
N LEU A 56 -7.88 -4.79 9.73
CA LEU A 56 -8.85 -3.91 9.07
C LEU A 56 -10.28 -4.49 9.11
N LEU A 57 -10.45 -5.76 8.73
CA LEU A 57 -11.76 -6.43 8.70
C LEU A 57 -12.35 -6.60 10.11
N SER A 58 -11.52 -7.02 11.06
CA SER A 58 -11.93 -7.24 12.45
C SER A 58 -12.24 -5.92 13.16
N ALA A 59 -11.44 -4.89 12.94
CA ALA A 59 -11.65 -3.56 13.52
C ALA A 59 -12.93 -2.91 13.00
N GLY A 60 -13.30 -3.14 11.73
CA GLY A 60 -14.58 -2.73 11.17
C GLY A 60 -15.76 -3.32 11.93
N SER A 61 -15.79 -4.65 12.11
CA SER A 61 -16.84 -5.35 12.86
C SER A 61 -16.91 -4.89 14.33
N LEU A 62 -15.76 -4.67 14.99
CA LEU A 62 -15.74 -4.15 16.36
C LEU A 62 -16.31 -2.73 16.43
N SER A 63 -15.91 -1.87 15.51
CA SER A 63 -16.37 -0.49 15.41
C SER A 63 -17.90 -0.42 15.25
N ASP A 64 -18.45 -1.27 14.39
CA ASP A 64 -19.90 -1.33 14.16
C ASP A 64 -20.63 -1.77 15.43
N ARG A 65 -20.11 -2.77 16.14
CA ARG A 65 -20.74 -3.34 17.33
C ARG A 65 -20.64 -2.46 18.56
N TYR A 66 -19.47 -1.85 18.84
CA TYR A 66 -19.25 -1.08 20.07
C TYR A 66 -19.54 0.42 19.91
N GLY A 67 -19.65 0.90 18.69
CA GLY A 67 -20.04 2.28 18.38
C GLY A 67 -18.98 3.01 17.57
N ARG A 68 -19.38 3.43 16.36
CA ARG A 68 -18.48 4.00 15.35
C ARG A 68 -17.78 5.30 15.79
N ARG A 69 -18.49 6.23 16.45
CA ARG A 69 -17.89 7.48 16.93
C ARG A 69 -16.82 7.24 18.00
N GLY A 70 -17.12 6.36 18.96
CA GLY A 70 -16.17 6.01 20.02
C GLY A 70 -14.93 5.33 19.46
N SER A 71 -15.13 4.38 18.54
CA SER A 71 -14.03 3.67 17.86
C SER A 71 -13.16 4.62 17.02
N LEU A 72 -13.77 5.57 16.28
CA LEU A 72 -13.02 6.59 15.55
C LEU A 72 -12.13 7.43 16.49
N SER A 73 -12.72 7.93 17.59
CA SER A 73 -11.97 8.73 18.58
C SER A 73 -10.85 7.94 19.25
N LEU A 74 -11.09 6.66 19.59
CA LEU A 74 -10.07 5.76 20.15
C LEU A 74 -8.95 5.49 19.15
N GLY A 75 -9.29 5.16 17.90
CA GLY A 75 -8.32 4.94 16.83
C GLY A 75 -7.44 6.17 16.59
N LEU A 76 -8.04 7.35 16.48
CA LEU A 76 -7.31 8.63 16.33
C LEU A 76 -6.43 8.95 17.55
N ALA A 77 -6.90 8.70 18.77
CA ALA A 77 -6.11 8.92 19.98
C ALA A 77 -4.91 7.96 20.04
N LEU A 78 -5.12 6.67 19.74
CA LEU A 78 -4.04 5.69 19.66
C LEU A 78 -3.03 6.08 18.58
N PHE A 79 -3.50 6.47 17.40
CA PHE A 79 -2.66 6.92 16.29
C PHE A 79 -1.84 8.16 16.66
N ALA A 80 -2.44 9.16 17.31
CA ALA A 80 -1.74 10.36 17.75
C ALA A 80 -0.68 10.07 18.83
N VAL A 81 -1.02 9.25 19.83
CA VAL A 81 -0.08 8.88 20.91
C VAL A 81 1.11 8.09 20.35
N THR A 82 0.83 7.09 19.51
CA THR A 82 1.89 6.27 18.91
C THR A 82 2.74 7.05 17.91
N SER A 83 2.16 8.05 17.18
CA SER A 83 2.92 9.02 16.39
C SER A 83 3.86 9.86 17.24
N GLY A 84 3.39 10.31 18.41
CA GLY A 84 4.24 11.04 19.36
C GLY A 84 5.39 10.19 19.91
N VAL A 85 5.14 8.90 20.15
CA VAL A 85 6.20 7.93 20.50
C VAL A 85 7.17 7.73 19.35
N ALA A 86 6.67 7.52 18.14
CA ALA A 86 7.48 7.33 16.93
C ALA A 86 8.45 8.50 16.68
N ALA A 87 8.03 9.72 16.99
CA ALA A 87 8.86 10.92 16.84
C ALA A 87 10.05 11.00 17.82
N GLN A 88 10.04 10.22 18.90
CA GLN A 88 11.01 10.31 20.00
C GLN A 88 11.88 9.07 20.15
N VAL A 89 11.75 8.08 19.28
CA VAL A 89 12.57 6.85 19.33
C VAL A 89 14.02 7.12 18.91
N HIS A 90 14.92 6.25 19.37
CA HIS A 90 16.36 6.37 19.14
C HIS A 90 16.95 5.18 18.36
N SER A 91 16.12 4.22 17.93
CA SER A 91 16.55 3.07 17.13
C SER A 91 15.50 2.68 16.10
N ALA A 92 15.95 2.03 15.02
CA ALA A 92 15.08 1.51 13.98
C ALA A 92 14.05 0.51 14.55
N ASP A 93 14.45 -0.37 15.45
CA ASP A 93 13.56 -1.39 16.05
C ASP A 93 12.44 -0.75 16.89
N GLN A 94 12.75 0.32 17.64
CA GLN A 94 11.74 1.08 18.36
C GLN A 94 10.76 1.77 17.39
N LEU A 95 11.27 2.29 16.27
CA LEU A 95 10.43 2.90 15.25
C LEU A 95 9.51 1.86 14.60
N ILE A 96 10.02 0.67 14.27
CA ILE A 96 9.23 -0.45 13.73
C ILE A 96 8.08 -0.81 14.70
N ALA A 97 8.36 -0.93 15.99
CA ALA A 97 7.35 -1.21 17.01
C ALA A 97 6.29 -0.08 17.10
N ALA A 98 6.73 1.19 17.06
CA ALA A 98 5.82 2.33 17.05
C ALA A 98 4.95 2.36 15.78
N ARG A 99 5.51 2.05 14.61
CA ARG A 99 4.79 1.92 13.34
C ARG A 99 3.74 0.81 13.39
N ALA A 100 4.07 -0.35 13.96
CA ALA A 100 3.10 -1.42 14.18
C ALA A 100 1.92 -0.94 15.08
N ALA A 101 2.21 -0.23 16.15
CA ALA A 101 1.18 0.35 17.03
C ALA A 101 0.33 1.43 16.33
N MET A 102 0.93 2.28 15.47
CA MET A 102 0.19 3.22 14.61
C MET A 102 -0.74 2.47 13.66
N GLY A 103 -0.31 1.33 13.11
CA GLY A 103 -1.11 0.45 12.25
C GLY A 103 -2.40 -0.03 12.92
N VAL A 104 -2.39 -0.31 14.23
CA VAL A 104 -3.60 -0.64 14.99
C VAL A 104 -4.59 0.52 14.98
N GLY A 105 -4.12 1.75 15.21
CA GLY A 105 -4.96 2.95 15.15
C GLY A 105 -5.59 3.14 13.77
N ALA A 106 -4.79 3.04 12.72
CA ALA A 106 -5.22 3.17 11.33
C ALA A 106 -6.26 2.10 10.93
N ALA A 107 -6.06 0.85 11.37
CA ALA A 107 -7.00 -0.26 11.13
C ALA A 107 -8.39 0.02 11.71
N VAL A 108 -8.48 0.72 12.83
CA VAL A 108 -9.76 1.12 13.42
C VAL A 108 -10.36 2.32 12.69
N ILE A 109 -9.58 3.33 12.34
CA ILE A 109 -10.06 4.57 11.73
C ILE A 109 -10.64 4.32 10.34
N PHE A 110 -9.91 3.57 9.48
CA PHE A 110 -10.22 3.47 8.06
C PHE A 110 -11.62 2.89 7.79
N PRO A 111 -12.02 1.68 8.26
CA PRO A 111 -13.35 1.14 8.05
C PRO A 111 -14.43 1.92 8.80
N THR A 112 -14.12 2.47 9.98
CA THR A 112 -15.07 3.26 10.77
C THR A 112 -15.50 4.52 10.04
N THR A 113 -14.60 5.18 9.30
CA THR A 113 -14.93 6.38 8.52
C THR A 113 -15.93 6.07 7.42
N LEU A 114 -15.79 4.97 6.72
CA LEU A 114 -16.73 4.55 5.68
C LEU A 114 -18.09 4.13 6.28
N GLY A 115 -18.07 3.41 7.41
CA GLY A 115 -19.28 3.04 8.15
C GLY A 115 -20.06 4.26 8.66
N LEU A 116 -19.38 5.32 9.07
CA LEU A 116 -20.03 6.59 9.45
C LEU A 116 -20.65 7.31 8.25
N ILE A 117 -20.00 7.33 7.09
CA ILE A 117 -20.56 7.94 5.87
C ILE A 117 -21.86 7.23 5.49
N THR A 118 -21.88 5.91 5.47
CA THR A 118 -23.08 5.13 5.12
C THR A 118 -24.23 5.32 6.09
N ASN A 119 -23.92 5.57 7.36
CA ASN A 119 -24.93 5.86 8.39
C ASN A 119 -25.50 7.29 8.32
N ILE A 120 -24.63 8.30 8.04
CA ILE A 120 -25.03 9.72 7.99
C ILE A 120 -25.80 10.02 6.68
N PHE A 121 -25.38 9.41 5.57
CA PHE A 121 -25.95 9.62 4.25
C PHE A 121 -26.76 8.38 3.81
N THR A 122 -28.03 8.36 4.19
CA THR A 122 -28.93 7.24 3.89
C THR A 122 -29.37 7.22 2.43
N ASP A 123 -29.52 8.39 1.80
CA ASP A 123 -29.95 8.51 0.41
C ASP A 123 -28.81 8.13 -0.54
N PRO A 124 -29.06 7.33 -1.61
CA PRO A 124 -28.02 6.81 -2.50
C PRO A 124 -27.16 7.89 -3.17
N VAL A 125 -27.75 8.98 -3.67
CA VAL A 125 -27.04 10.01 -4.40
C VAL A 125 -26.11 10.85 -3.49
N PRO A 126 -26.57 11.42 -2.36
CA PRO A 126 -25.68 12.07 -1.39
C PRO A 126 -24.61 11.14 -0.84
N ARG A 127 -24.93 9.85 -0.59
CA ARG A 127 -23.98 8.84 -0.11
C ARG A 127 -22.85 8.60 -1.11
N ALA A 128 -23.20 8.42 -2.39
CA ALA A 128 -22.19 8.23 -3.44
C ALA A 128 -21.24 9.45 -3.55
N LYS A 129 -21.77 10.68 -3.44
CA LYS A 129 -20.95 11.90 -3.43
C LYS A 129 -20.03 11.96 -2.20
N ALA A 130 -20.52 11.58 -1.01
CA ALA A 130 -19.72 11.57 0.22
C ALA A 130 -18.59 10.53 0.16
N ILE A 131 -18.86 9.33 -0.36
CA ILE A 131 -17.84 8.28 -0.59
C ILE A 131 -16.81 8.76 -1.64
N GLY A 132 -17.27 9.41 -2.72
CA GLY A 132 -16.38 9.99 -3.72
C GLY A 132 -15.43 11.05 -3.14
N LEU A 133 -15.94 11.93 -2.26
CA LEU A 133 -15.09 12.92 -1.58
C LEU A 133 -14.11 12.25 -0.61
N TRP A 134 -14.54 11.24 0.14
CA TRP A 134 -13.69 10.44 1.01
C TRP A 134 -12.53 9.79 0.23
N ALA A 135 -12.84 9.14 -0.89
CA ALA A 135 -11.83 8.52 -1.76
C ALA A 135 -10.86 9.57 -2.36
N ALA A 136 -11.38 10.75 -2.74
CA ALA A 136 -10.55 11.85 -3.20
C ALA A 136 -9.57 12.32 -2.09
N MET A 137 -10.01 12.39 -0.83
CA MET A 137 -9.15 12.76 0.30
C MET A 137 -8.06 11.72 0.59
N VAL A 138 -8.33 10.42 0.39
CA VAL A 138 -7.29 9.38 0.40
C VAL A 138 -6.22 9.69 -0.65
N GLY A 139 -6.64 9.95 -1.90
CA GLY A 139 -5.72 10.27 -2.99
C GLY A 139 -4.91 11.54 -2.76
N VAL A 140 -5.55 12.59 -2.22
CA VAL A 140 -4.86 13.84 -1.84
C VAL A 140 -3.84 13.58 -0.74
N GLY A 141 -4.18 12.77 0.27
CA GLY A 141 -3.26 12.38 1.34
C GLY A 141 -2.01 11.67 0.81
N VAL A 142 -2.20 10.71 -0.08
CA VAL A 142 -1.11 9.97 -0.74
C VAL A 142 -0.18 10.91 -1.52
N ALA A 143 -0.71 11.92 -2.21
CA ALA A 143 0.08 12.88 -2.98
C ALA A 143 0.78 13.92 -2.08
N VAL A 144 0.10 14.38 -1.02
CA VAL A 144 0.63 15.39 -0.10
C VAL A 144 1.70 14.83 0.83
N GLY A 145 1.63 13.53 1.18
CA GLY A 145 2.59 12.89 2.09
C GLY A 145 4.06 13.14 1.73
N PRO A 146 4.53 12.75 0.53
CA PRO A 146 5.93 12.96 0.15
C PRO A 146 6.35 14.44 0.12
N ILE A 147 5.44 15.35 -0.26
CA ILE A 147 5.72 16.79 -0.33
C ILE A 147 5.87 17.39 1.06
N SER A 148 4.87 17.13 1.92
CA SER A 148 4.90 17.61 3.31
C SER A 148 6.05 17.00 4.11
N GLY A 149 6.31 15.70 3.90
CA GLY A 149 7.44 15.01 4.51
C GLY A 149 8.77 15.60 4.10
N GLY A 150 8.96 15.85 2.81
CA GLY A 150 10.16 16.49 2.29
C GLY A 150 10.37 17.89 2.87
N TRP A 151 9.31 18.70 2.93
CA TRP A 151 9.36 20.03 3.54
C TRP A 151 9.70 19.98 5.04
N LEU A 152 9.07 19.06 5.78
CA LEU A 152 9.33 18.88 7.21
C LEU A 152 10.79 18.46 7.46
N LEU A 153 11.33 17.55 6.65
CA LEU A 153 12.71 17.07 6.77
C LEU A 153 13.77 18.14 6.45
N GLU A 154 13.45 19.14 5.63
CA GLU A 154 14.35 20.25 5.35
C GLU A 154 14.37 21.32 6.43
N HIS A 155 13.26 21.47 7.18
CA HIS A 155 13.12 22.58 8.13
C HIS A 155 13.14 22.13 9.60
N PHE A 156 12.92 20.83 9.86
CA PHE A 156 12.83 20.26 11.20
C PHE A 156 13.55 18.92 11.27
N TRP A 157 13.63 18.31 12.46
CA TRP A 157 14.20 16.98 12.62
C TRP A 157 13.28 15.88 12.04
N TRP A 158 13.84 14.70 11.82
CA TRP A 158 13.12 13.59 11.17
C TRP A 158 11.80 13.19 11.87
N GLY A 159 11.72 13.29 13.19
CA GLY A 159 10.50 12.95 13.95
C GLY A 159 9.31 13.87 13.66
N SER A 160 9.54 15.04 13.04
CA SER A 160 8.48 15.98 12.66
C SER A 160 7.46 15.38 11.71
N ILE A 161 7.85 14.40 10.87
CA ILE A 161 6.95 13.68 9.96
C ILE A 161 5.86 12.90 10.71
N PHE A 162 6.13 12.48 11.95
CA PHE A 162 5.15 11.83 12.82
C PHE A 162 4.40 12.84 13.68
N MET A 163 5.09 13.88 14.14
CA MET A 163 4.46 14.93 14.97
C MET A 163 3.33 15.68 14.26
N VAL A 164 3.38 15.81 12.93
CA VAL A 164 2.32 16.47 12.14
C VAL A 164 0.97 15.73 12.23
N ASN A 165 0.96 14.45 12.52
CA ASN A 165 -0.24 13.65 12.67
C ASN A 165 -1.04 14.06 13.93
N ILE A 166 -0.36 14.53 14.99
CA ILE A 166 -0.97 14.84 16.29
C ILE A 166 -2.00 15.97 16.19
N PRO A 167 -1.66 17.18 15.71
CA PRO A 167 -2.64 18.26 15.60
C PRO A 167 -3.82 17.91 14.70
N ILE A 168 -3.57 17.16 13.61
CA ILE A 168 -4.64 16.75 12.70
C ILE A 168 -5.58 15.75 13.39
N ALA A 169 -5.03 14.75 14.09
CA ALA A 169 -5.82 13.77 14.84
C ALA A 169 -6.61 14.42 15.99
N VAL A 170 -6.00 15.36 16.72
CA VAL A 170 -6.68 16.11 17.79
C VAL A 170 -7.87 16.91 17.23
N LEU A 171 -7.68 17.62 16.12
CA LEU A 171 -8.77 18.34 15.45
C LEU A 171 -9.89 17.38 14.99
N ALA A 172 -9.52 16.21 14.46
CA ALA A 172 -10.48 15.19 14.05
C ALA A 172 -11.24 14.60 15.27
N ILE A 173 -10.59 14.38 16.42
CA ILE A 173 -11.23 13.92 17.66
C ILE A 173 -12.23 14.97 18.16
N ILE A 174 -11.80 16.23 18.30
CA ILE A 174 -12.66 17.32 18.77
C ILE A 174 -13.87 17.46 17.84
N GLY A 175 -13.65 17.54 16.53
CA GLY A 175 -14.72 17.59 15.54
C GLY A 175 -15.63 16.36 15.59
N GLY A 176 -15.05 15.17 15.76
CA GLY A 176 -15.78 13.91 15.88
C GLY A 176 -16.75 13.89 17.07
N VAL A 177 -16.29 14.34 18.22
CA VAL A 177 -17.13 14.42 19.43
C VAL A 177 -18.26 15.45 19.26
N LEU A 178 -17.98 16.58 18.59
CA LEU A 178 -18.94 17.68 18.45
C LEU A 178 -20.00 17.45 17.37
N VAL A 179 -19.63 16.84 16.21
CA VAL A 179 -20.52 16.84 15.04
C VAL A 179 -20.87 15.45 14.50
N VAL A 180 -20.12 14.39 14.87
CA VAL A 180 -20.40 13.04 14.38
C VAL A 180 -21.44 12.36 15.28
N PRO A 181 -22.58 11.89 14.71
CA PRO A 181 -23.60 11.21 15.51
C PRO A 181 -23.09 9.87 16.04
N THR A 182 -23.58 9.46 17.19
CA THR A 182 -23.36 8.10 17.69
C THR A 182 -24.16 7.12 16.85
N SER A 183 -23.50 6.04 16.42
CA SER A 183 -24.17 4.93 15.74
C SER A 183 -23.51 3.61 16.13
N ARG A 184 -24.29 2.58 16.24
CA ARG A 184 -23.85 1.21 16.49
C ARG A 184 -24.81 0.23 15.84
N ASP A 185 -24.30 -0.93 15.48
CA ASP A 185 -25.09 -2.07 15.02
C ASP A 185 -24.82 -3.27 15.94
N PRO A 186 -25.71 -3.53 16.93
CA PRO A 186 -25.57 -4.68 17.83
C PRO A 186 -25.64 -6.04 17.10
N ALA A 187 -26.21 -6.08 15.90
CA ALA A 187 -26.30 -7.27 15.07
C ALA A 187 -25.05 -7.52 14.22
N ALA A 188 -24.05 -6.62 14.27
CA ALA A 188 -22.80 -6.81 13.56
C ALA A 188 -22.16 -8.18 13.88
N PRO A 189 -21.58 -8.87 12.89
CA PRO A 189 -20.98 -10.18 13.06
C PRO A 189 -19.94 -10.20 14.18
N ARG A 190 -19.81 -11.35 14.85
CA ARG A 190 -18.73 -11.56 15.82
C ARG A 190 -17.40 -11.63 15.08
N VAL A 191 -16.34 -11.17 15.73
CA VAL A 191 -14.98 -11.27 15.19
C VAL A 191 -14.59 -12.74 15.08
N ASP A 192 -14.14 -13.14 13.90
CA ASP A 192 -13.53 -14.45 13.68
C ASP A 192 -12.08 -14.44 14.17
N VAL A 193 -11.90 -14.73 15.45
CA VAL A 193 -10.57 -14.71 16.08
C VAL A 193 -9.60 -15.73 15.45
N PRO A 194 -10.00 -17.00 15.18
CA PRO A 194 -9.11 -17.94 14.48
C PRO A 194 -8.73 -17.48 13.07
N GLY A 195 -9.70 -16.99 12.28
CA GLY A 195 -9.42 -16.44 10.94
C GLY A 195 -8.45 -15.27 11.00
N LEU A 196 -8.65 -14.35 11.95
CA LEU A 196 -7.74 -13.21 12.19
C LEU A 196 -6.32 -13.67 12.52
N ILE A 197 -6.16 -14.62 13.46
CA ILE A 197 -4.83 -15.11 13.87
C ILE A 197 -4.13 -15.82 12.70
N LEU A 198 -4.84 -16.69 11.97
CA LEU A 198 -4.28 -17.43 10.84
C LEU A 198 -3.85 -16.52 9.70
N SER A 199 -4.69 -15.55 9.32
CA SER A 199 -4.36 -14.59 8.26
C SER A 199 -3.20 -13.68 8.65
N ALA A 200 -3.26 -13.07 9.83
CA ALA A 200 -2.21 -12.18 10.33
C ALA A 200 -0.87 -12.91 10.49
N ALA A 201 -0.86 -14.09 11.12
CA ALA A 201 0.34 -14.90 11.29
C ALA A 201 0.90 -15.36 9.92
N GLY A 202 0.03 -15.80 9.00
CA GLY A 202 0.44 -16.26 7.67
C GLY A 202 1.08 -15.15 6.84
N VAL A 203 0.45 -13.98 6.76
CA VAL A 203 0.99 -12.83 6.02
C VAL A 203 2.26 -12.30 6.68
N THR A 204 2.28 -12.17 8.02
CA THR A 204 3.47 -11.72 8.75
C THR A 204 4.66 -12.67 8.53
N THR A 205 4.43 -13.99 8.59
CA THR A 205 5.49 -14.98 8.33
C THR A 205 6.00 -14.88 6.89
N LEU A 206 5.10 -14.67 5.91
CA LEU A 206 5.48 -14.49 4.50
C LEU A 206 6.36 -13.24 4.33
N VAL A 207 5.89 -12.10 4.81
CA VAL A 207 6.59 -10.81 4.70
C VAL A 207 7.95 -10.88 5.42
N TYR A 208 7.99 -11.41 6.65
CA TYR A 208 9.22 -11.62 7.41
C TYR A 208 10.22 -12.47 6.63
N THR A 209 9.77 -13.61 6.09
CA THR A 209 10.65 -14.50 5.33
C THR A 209 11.19 -13.82 4.07
N VAL A 210 10.37 -13.04 3.36
CA VAL A 210 10.80 -12.31 2.16
C VAL A 210 11.84 -11.25 2.51
N ILE A 211 11.64 -10.47 3.58
CA ILE A 211 12.57 -9.41 4.00
C ILE A 211 13.92 -10.00 4.45
N GLU A 212 13.90 -11.12 5.15
CA GLU A 212 15.12 -11.75 5.69
C GLU A 212 15.82 -12.70 4.71
N ALA A 213 15.14 -13.13 3.64
CA ALA A 213 15.71 -14.06 2.65
C ALA A 213 17.03 -13.58 2.02
N PRO A 214 17.27 -12.29 1.73
CA PRO A 214 18.57 -11.81 1.26
C PRO A 214 19.73 -12.11 2.22
N THR A 215 19.46 -12.03 3.53
CA THR A 215 20.46 -12.24 4.59
C THR A 215 20.69 -13.74 4.84
N TRP A 216 19.62 -14.54 4.87
CA TRP A 216 19.71 -15.99 5.11
C TRP A 216 20.14 -16.79 3.89
N GLY A 217 19.97 -16.23 2.69
CA GLY A 217 20.01 -16.94 1.40
C GLY A 217 18.63 -17.47 1.02
N TRP A 218 18.17 -17.17 -0.20
CA TRP A 218 16.84 -17.54 -0.72
C TRP A 218 16.57 -19.05 -0.73
N THR A 219 17.62 -19.86 -0.88
CA THR A 219 17.55 -21.34 -0.89
C THR A 219 17.90 -21.98 0.45
N SER A 220 18.09 -21.20 1.50
CA SER A 220 18.43 -21.71 2.83
C SER A 220 17.27 -22.49 3.46
N THR A 221 17.60 -23.42 4.35
CA THR A 221 16.59 -24.17 5.13
C THR A 221 15.68 -23.23 5.92
N ARG A 222 16.20 -22.09 6.41
CA ARG A 222 15.40 -21.09 7.14
C ARG A 222 14.37 -20.43 6.22
N ALA A 223 14.77 -19.99 5.03
CA ALA A 223 13.85 -19.41 4.05
C ALA A 223 12.79 -20.45 3.60
N ALA A 224 13.20 -21.68 3.28
CA ALA A 224 12.28 -22.75 2.93
C ALA A 224 11.27 -23.07 4.04
N ALA A 225 11.71 -23.14 5.29
CA ALA A 225 10.84 -23.35 6.45
C ALA A 225 9.85 -22.18 6.63
N GLY A 226 10.32 -20.94 6.50
CA GLY A 226 9.47 -19.74 6.59
C GLY A 226 8.39 -19.71 5.50
N PHE A 227 8.75 -19.94 4.25
CA PHE A 227 7.77 -20.01 3.14
C PHE A 227 6.78 -21.16 3.32
N THR A 228 7.23 -22.32 3.78
CA THR A 228 6.36 -23.47 4.07
C THR A 228 5.38 -23.14 5.18
N LEU A 229 5.86 -22.56 6.29
CA LEU A 229 5.00 -22.16 7.40
C LEU A 229 3.96 -21.12 6.97
N ALA A 230 4.36 -20.11 6.21
CA ALA A 230 3.45 -19.12 5.66
C ALA A 230 2.37 -19.77 4.78
N ALA A 231 2.76 -20.68 3.88
CA ALA A 231 1.83 -21.40 3.02
C ALA A 231 0.84 -22.25 3.83
N VAL A 232 1.31 -22.96 4.88
CA VAL A 232 0.45 -23.75 5.77
C VAL A 232 -0.55 -22.88 6.53
N LEU A 233 -0.11 -21.75 7.08
CA LEU A 233 -0.98 -20.81 7.81
C LEU A 233 -2.05 -20.19 6.88
N LEU A 234 -1.67 -19.76 5.67
CA LEU A 234 -2.60 -19.18 4.70
C LEU A 234 -3.58 -20.24 4.13
N ALA A 235 -3.10 -21.48 3.90
CA ALA A 235 -3.99 -22.57 3.53
C ALA A 235 -4.94 -22.93 4.69
N GLY A 236 -4.45 -22.92 5.93
CA GLY A 236 -5.25 -23.08 7.14
C GLY A 236 -6.32 -21.99 7.27
N PHE A 237 -5.96 -20.73 7.01
CA PHE A 237 -6.92 -19.62 6.94
C PHE A 237 -8.01 -19.88 5.90
N ALA A 238 -7.63 -20.21 4.66
CA ALA A 238 -8.61 -20.47 3.60
C ALA A 238 -9.52 -21.66 3.92
N ALA A 239 -9.00 -22.71 4.57
CA ALA A 239 -9.77 -23.87 5.00
C ALA A 239 -10.71 -23.53 6.18
N TRP A 240 -10.28 -22.67 7.09
CA TRP A 240 -11.08 -22.19 8.21
C TRP A 240 -12.25 -21.33 7.72
N GLU A 241 -11.99 -20.32 6.88
CA GLU A 241 -13.00 -19.42 6.33
C GLU A 241 -14.11 -20.18 5.56
N ARG A 242 -13.77 -21.26 4.86
CA ARG A 242 -14.75 -22.13 4.19
C ARG A 242 -15.66 -22.90 5.14
N ARG A 243 -15.25 -23.09 6.39
CA ARG A 243 -15.99 -23.87 7.40
C ARG A 243 -16.65 -22.98 8.47
N SER A 244 -16.18 -21.74 8.60
CA SER A 244 -16.69 -20.80 9.58
C SER A 244 -18.15 -20.44 9.29
N THR A 245 -18.98 -20.40 10.33
CA THR A 245 -20.37 -19.94 10.25
C THR A 245 -20.47 -18.41 10.13
N HIS A 246 -19.42 -17.70 10.55
CA HIS A 246 -19.31 -16.24 10.48
C HIS A 246 -17.92 -15.89 9.96
N PRO A 247 -17.63 -16.17 8.68
CA PRO A 247 -16.32 -15.94 8.12
C PRO A 247 -16.00 -14.44 8.10
N MET A 248 -14.73 -14.10 8.41
CA MET A 248 -14.22 -12.74 8.27
C MET A 248 -14.16 -12.35 6.80
N LEU A 249 -13.81 -13.31 5.94
CA LEU A 249 -13.74 -13.19 4.49
C LEU A 249 -14.47 -14.35 3.83
N ASP A 250 -15.62 -14.07 3.21
CA ASP A 250 -16.31 -15.06 2.40
C ASP A 250 -15.47 -15.41 1.15
N VAL A 251 -14.59 -16.41 1.28
CA VAL A 251 -13.69 -16.84 0.20
C VAL A 251 -14.45 -17.33 -1.05
N SER A 252 -15.75 -17.60 -0.96
CA SER A 252 -16.58 -18.00 -2.11
C SER A 252 -16.73 -16.88 -3.14
N VAL A 253 -16.57 -15.60 -2.74
CA VAL A 253 -16.62 -14.45 -3.67
C VAL A 253 -15.51 -14.50 -4.72
N PHE A 254 -14.39 -15.17 -4.42
CA PHE A 254 -13.29 -15.36 -5.37
C PHE A 254 -13.60 -16.41 -6.46
N ALA A 255 -14.70 -17.17 -6.35
CA ALA A 255 -15.18 -17.98 -7.46
C ALA A 255 -15.72 -17.12 -8.62
N ASN A 256 -16.14 -15.89 -8.34
CA ASN A 256 -16.52 -14.94 -9.37
C ASN A 256 -15.28 -14.40 -10.09
N ARG A 257 -15.17 -14.69 -11.38
CA ARG A 257 -14.00 -14.29 -12.22
C ARG A 257 -13.82 -12.78 -12.28
N ARG A 258 -14.91 -12.00 -12.25
CA ARG A 258 -14.86 -10.53 -12.26
C ARG A 258 -14.31 -9.98 -10.95
N PHE A 259 -14.72 -10.57 -9.83
CA PHE A 259 -14.19 -10.24 -8.49
C PHE A 259 -12.69 -10.56 -8.39
N SER A 260 -12.31 -11.80 -8.74
CA SER A 260 -10.92 -12.26 -8.64
C SER A 260 -9.98 -11.51 -9.59
N GLY A 261 -10.42 -11.24 -10.82
CA GLY A 261 -9.64 -10.47 -11.78
C GLY A 261 -9.42 -9.02 -11.34
N GLY A 262 -10.46 -8.39 -10.79
CA GLY A 262 -10.36 -7.06 -10.19
C GLY A 262 -9.41 -7.02 -8.99
N SER A 263 -9.57 -7.96 -8.05
CA SER A 263 -8.72 -8.07 -6.86
C SER A 263 -7.25 -8.31 -7.22
N LEU A 264 -6.97 -9.19 -8.19
CA LEU A 264 -5.62 -9.43 -8.69
C LEU A 264 -5.01 -8.16 -9.30
N ALA A 265 -5.79 -7.43 -10.12
CA ALA A 265 -5.31 -6.19 -10.75
C ALA A 265 -4.96 -5.12 -9.70
N ILE A 266 -5.79 -4.95 -8.66
CA ILE A 266 -5.54 -4.04 -7.54
C ILE A 266 -4.29 -4.47 -6.77
N THR A 267 -4.22 -5.74 -6.36
CA THR A 267 -3.06 -6.25 -5.60
C THR A 267 -1.75 -6.06 -6.38
N ALA A 268 -1.71 -6.46 -7.66
CA ALA A 268 -0.53 -6.32 -8.50
C ALA A 268 -0.14 -4.84 -8.73
N GLY A 269 -1.13 -3.98 -8.96
CA GLY A 269 -0.90 -2.55 -9.12
C GLY A 269 -0.30 -1.90 -7.88
N PHE A 270 -0.83 -2.19 -6.69
CA PHE A 270 -0.30 -1.66 -5.43
C PHE A 270 1.05 -2.27 -5.06
N LEU A 271 1.24 -3.58 -5.28
CA LEU A 271 2.52 -4.26 -5.07
C LEU A 271 3.64 -3.58 -5.87
N THR A 272 3.42 -3.41 -7.15
CA THR A 272 4.44 -2.84 -8.04
C THR A 272 4.64 -1.34 -7.81
N LEU A 273 3.58 -0.59 -7.48
CA LEU A 273 3.65 0.83 -7.16
C LEU A 273 4.46 1.09 -5.88
N PHE A 274 4.12 0.45 -4.77
CA PHE A 274 4.78 0.70 -3.48
C PHE A 274 6.20 0.15 -3.47
N GLY A 275 6.44 -1.00 -4.11
CA GLY A 275 7.79 -1.51 -4.31
C GLY A 275 8.66 -0.56 -5.12
N PHE A 276 8.14 0.04 -6.20
CA PHE A 276 8.85 1.03 -6.98
C PHE A 276 9.08 2.33 -6.19
N ILE A 277 8.07 2.84 -5.47
CA ILE A 277 8.20 4.04 -4.63
C ILE A 277 9.29 3.86 -3.57
N PHE A 278 9.40 2.69 -2.96
CA PHE A 278 10.42 2.38 -1.96
C PHE A 278 11.85 2.58 -2.50
N VAL A 279 12.12 2.18 -3.74
CA VAL A 279 13.46 2.29 -4.33
C VAL A 279 13.69 3.64 -5.02
N ILE A 280 12.67 4.20 -5.72
CA ILE A 280 12.84 5.44 -6.48
C ILE A 280 13.07 6.67 -5.59
N THR A 281 12.49 6.70 -4.38
CA THR A 281 12.74 7.78 -3.42
C THR A 281 14.20 7.80 -2.95
N GLN A 282 14.81 6.64 -2.80
CA GLN A 282 16.22 6.47 -2.46
C GLN A 282 17.12 6.84 -3.66
N TYR A 283 16.74 6.45 -4.89
CA TYR A 283 17.43 6.87 -6.10
C TYR A 283 17.48 8.40 -6.22
N PHE A 284 16.39 9.09 -5.98
CA PHE A 284 16.37 10.55 -6.03
C PHE A 284 17.32 11.19 -5.03
N GLN A 285 17.45 10.63 -3.84
CA GLN A 285 18.26 11.24 -2.78
C GLN A 285 19.71 10.77 -2.78
N PHE A 286 20.00 9.48 -3.07
CA PHE A 286 21.37 8.96 -3.03
C PHE A 286 22.11 9.05 -4.36
N ILE A 287 21.40 8.96 -5.50
CA ILE A 287 22.04 8.96 -6.83
C ILE A 287 21.92 10.32 -7.52
N LYS A 288 20.74 10.97 -7.39
CA LYS A 288 20.47 12.28 -8.02
C LYS A 288 20.79 13.45 -7.10
N ASP A 289 21.20 13.20 -5.85
CA ASP A 289 21.48 14.21 -4.83
C ASP A 289 20.36 15.24 -4.63
N TYR A 290 19.10 14.82 -4.87
CA TYR A 290 17.97 15.68 -4.60
C TYR A 290 17.68 15.74 -3.10
N SER A 291 17.25 16.90 -2.62
CA SER A 291 16.74 17.03 -1.26
C SER A 291 15.47 16.21 -1.07
N ALA A 292 15.09 15.96 0.17
CA ALA A 292 13.85 15.23 0.50
C ALA A 292 12.62 15.92 -0.10
N PHE A 293 12.53 17.26 -0.05
CA PHE A 293 11.44 18.02 -0.66
C PHE A 293 11.45 17.90 -2.19
N GLN A 294 12.63 18.04 -2.80
CA GLN A 294 12.76 17.88 -4.24
C GLN A 294 12.37 16.48 -4.71
N ALA A 295 12.71 15.44 -3.94
CA ALA A 295 12.29 14.07 -4.21
C ALA A 295 10.75 13.92 -4.12
N GLY A 296 10.13 14.48 -3.08
CA GLY A 296 8.68 14.47 -2.90
C GLY A 296 7.92 15.15 -4.03
N VAL A 297 8.35 16.36 -4.42
CA VAL A 297 7.74 17.10 -5.54
C VAL A 297 7.89 16.36 -6.86
N ARG A 298 9.02 15.68 -7.07
CA ARG A 298 9.30 14.93 -8.31
C ARG A 298 8.50 13.64 -8.47
N LEU A 299 7.78 13.19 -7.43
CA LEU A 299 6.80 12.09 -7.51
C LEU A 299 5.42 12.56 -8.02
N LEU A 300 5.13 13.86 -8.05
CA LEU A 300 3.84 14.39 -8.47
C LEU A 300 3.35 13.91 -9.86
N PRO A 301 4.19 13.73 -10.89
CA PRO A 301 3.72 13.24 -12.18
C PRO A 301 3.00 11.90 -12.10
N VAL A 302 3.41 10.98 -11.21
CA VAL A 302 2.71 9.70 -10.98
C VAL A 302 1.30 9.95 -10.45
N ALA A 303 1.18 10.76 -9.38
CA ALA A 303 -0.11 11.04 -8.76
C ALA A 303 -1.08 11.77 -9.70
N ALA A 304 -0.57 12.77 -10.43
CA ALA A 304 -1.37 13.53 -11.40
C ALA A 304 -1.88 12.64 -12.55
N SER A 305 -1.01 11.77 -13.09
CA SER A 305 -1.41 10.88 -14.18
C SER A 305 -2.35 9.76 -13.71
N ILE A 306 -2.21 9.23 -12.47
CA ILE A 306 -3.21 8.33 -11.88
C ILE A 306 -4.58 9.03 -11.84
N ALA A 307 -4.64 10.25 -11.31
CA ALA A 307 -5.89 10.98 -11.18
C ALA A 307 -6.56 11.22 -12.53
N LEU A 308 -5.81 11.71 -13.53
CA LEU A 308 -6.31 11.98 -14.88
C LEU A 308 -6.78 10.69 -15.57
N ALA A 309 -5.98 9.62 -15.52
CA ALA A 309 -6.32 8.34 -16.14
C ALA A 309 -7.51 7.67 -15.47
N SER A 310 -7.69 7.83 -14.15
CA SER A 310 -8.86 7.32 -13.43
C SER A 310 -10.17 7.98 -13.85
N ILE A 311 -10.14 9.24 -14.33
CA ILE A 311 -11.31 9.93 -14.89
C ILE A 311 -11.63 9.42 -16.31
N VAL A 312 -10.59 9.08 -17.08
CA VAL A 312 -10.74 8.60 -18.47
C VAL A 312 -11.12 7.11 -18.52
N GLY A 313 -10.60 6.32 -17.57
CA GLY A 313 -10.78 4.86 -17.51
C GLY A 313 -12.23 4.39 -17.68
N PRO A 314 -13.20 4.87 -16.89
CA PRO A 314 -14.61 4.47 -17.03
C PRO A 314 -15.19 4.73 -18.42
N ARG A 315 -14.88 5.89 -19.05
CA ARG A 315 -15.32 6.20 -20.42
C ARG A 315 -14.72 5.23 -21.45
N LEU A 316 -13.49 4.81 -21.22
CA LEU A 316 -12.81 3.86 -22.11
C LEU A 316 -13.41 2.45 -21.94
N VAL A 317 -13.79 2.08 -20.71
CA VAL A 317 -14.50 0.81 -20.42
C VAL A 317 -15.81 0.70 -21.20
N GLU A 318 -16.57 1.77 -21.31
CA GLU A 318 -17.81 1.79 -22.09
C GLU A 318 -17.56 1.44 -23.58
N ARG A 319 -16.41 1.82 -24.13
CA ARG A 319 -16.06 1.61 -25.55
C ARG A 319 -15.43 0.26 -25.84
N ILE A 320 -14.42 -0.13 -25.05
CA ILE A 320 -13.58 -1.32 -25.32
C ILE A 320 -13.67 -2.42 -24.26
N GLY A 321 -14.47 -2.20 -23.21
CA GLY A 321 -14.71 -3.18 -22.13
C GLY A 321 -13.66 -3.16 -21.01
N THR A 322 -14.04 -3.70 -19.85
CA THR A 322 -13.24 -3.67 -18.62
C THR A 322 -11.91 -4.42 -18.79
N THR A 323 -11.92 -5.60 -19.40
CA THR A 323 -10.73 -6.43 -19.63
C THR A 323 -9.63 -5.68 -20.37
N ALA A 324 -9.97 -5.06 -21.51
CA ALA A 324 -9.01 -4.37 -22.36
C ALA A 324 -8.40 -3.16 -21.66
N VAL A 325 -9.22 -2.40 -20.90
CA VAL A 325 -8.75 -1.22 -20.17
C VAL A 325 -7.84 -1.60 -19.01
N VAL A 326 -8.22 -2.59 -18.20
CA VAL A 326 -7.44 -3.00 -17.02
C VAL A 326 -6.15 -3.71 -17.44
N ALA A 327 -6.22 -4.67 -18.38
CA ALA A 327 -5.03 -5.36 -18.87
C ALA A 327 -4.10 -4.42 -19.65
N GLY A 328 -4.65 -3.52 -20.48
CA GLY A 328 -3.88 -2.48 -21.17
C GLY A 328 -3.23 -1.49 -20.20
N GLY A 329 -3.92 -1.11 -19.13
CA GLY A 329 -3.39 -0.28 -18.06
C GLY A 329 -2.19 -0.93 -17.36
N LEU A 330 -2.32 -2.20 -16.95
CA LEU A 330 -1.22 -2.97 -16.35
C LEU A 330 -0.05 -3.17 -17.32
N ALA A 331 -0.31 -3.40 -18.61
CA ALA A 331 0.73 -3.50 -19.63
C ALA A 331 1.46 -2.17 -19.86
N THR A 332 0.73 -1.04 -19.87
CA THR A 332 1.33 0.31 -19.93
C THR A 332 2.20 0.59 -18.71
N PHE A 333 1.73 0.20 -17.52
CA PHE A 333 2.49 0.31 -16.29
C PHE A 333 3.75 -0.54 -16.33
N ALA A 334 3.67 -1.80 -16.80
CA ALA A 334 4.81 -2.68 -16.98
C ALA A 334 5.85 -2.10 -17.96
N ALA A 335 5.41 -1.51 -19.07
CA ALA A 335 6.29 -0.83 -20.02
C ALA A 335 7.00 0.38 -19.39
N GLY A 336 6.27 1.17 -18.58
CA GLY A 336 6.84 2.28 -17.82
C GLY A 336 7.92 1.82 -16.82
N LEU A 337 7.68 0.71 -16.09
CA LEU A 337 8.65 0.10 -15.18
C LEU A 337 9.88 -0.46 -15.91
N ALA A 338 9.66 -1.15 -17.03
CA ALA A 338 10.74 -1.63 -17.88
C ALA A 338 11.59 -0.48 -18.43
N TRP A 339 10.97 0.67 -18.76
CA TRP A 339 11.73 1.85 -19.14
C TRP A 339 12.42 2.50 -17.94
N ALA A 340 11.77 2.59 -16.78
CA ALA A 340 12.38 3.11 -15.56
C ALA A 340 13.60 2.28 -15.10
N SER A 341 13.65 0.97 -15.42
CA SER A 341 14.81 0.11 -15.14
C SER A 341 16.10 0.52 -15.86
N THR A 342 16.01 1.34 -16.90
CA THR A 342 17.17 1.88 -17.64
C THR A 342 17.71 3.19 -17.07
N ALA A 343 17.12 3.70 -15.98
CA ALA A 343 17.55 4.94 -15.37
C ALA A 343 18.96 4.81 -14.75
N ASP A 344 19.79 5.83 -14.96
CA ASP A 344 21.14 5.94 -14.45
C ASP A 344 21.39 7.30 -13.75
N ALA A 345 22.62 7.55 -13.32
CA ALA A 345 22.96 8.82 -12.69
C ALA A 345 22.84 10.03 -13.63
N ALA A 346 23.00 9.83 -14.94
CA ALA A 346 22.95 10.90 -15.95
C ALA A 346 21.52 11.14 -16.49
N THR A 347 20.57 10.20 -16.28
CA THR A 347 19.21 10.29 -16.79
C THR A 347 18.55 11.61 -16.40
N PRO A 348 18.11 12.45 -17.37
CA PRO A 348 17.52 13.75 -17.05
C PRO A 348 16.11 13.61 -16.47
N TYR A 349 15.69 14.62 -15.69
CA TYR A 349 14.40 14.53 -14.98
C TYR A 349 13.17 14.49 -15.89
N ASP A 350 13.21 15.14 -17.06
CA ASP A 350 12.12 15.10 -18.05
C ASP A 350 11.85 13.67 -18.55
N GLN A 351 12.90 12.87 -18.75
CA GLN A 351 12.76 11.45 -19.05
C GLN A 351 12.13 10.70 -17.88
N ILE A 352 12.60 10.94 -16.65
CA ILE A 352 12.04 10.30 -15.43
C ILE A 352 10.57 10.70 -15.26
N ALA A 353 10.23 11.98 -15.47
CA ALA A 353 8.87 12.46 -15.40
C ALA A 353 7.96 11.78 -16.45
N THR A 354 8.47 11.57 -17.66
CA THR A 354 7.73 10.84 -18.72
C THR A 354 7.50 9.37 -18.34
N GLN A 355 8.51 8.70 -17.78
CA GLN A 355 8.36 7.36 -17.21
C GLN A 355 7.26 7.34 -16.14
N MET A 356 7.26 8.31 -15.23
CA MET A 356 6.26 8.44 -14.17
C MET A 356 4.85 8.71 -14.70
N LEU A 357 4.70 9.48 -15.78
CA LEU A 357 3.40 9.69 -16.45
C LEU A 357 2.85 8.38 -17.02
N LEU A 358 3.71 7.54 -17.62
CA LEU A 358 3.30 6.21 -18.09
C LEU A 358 2.90 5.31 -16.92
N LEU A 359 3.68 5.30 -15.85
CA LEU A 359 3.39 4.52 -14.64
C LEU A 359 2.02 4.90 -14.06
N GLY A 360 1.82 6.17 -13.78
CA GLY A 360 0.57 6.64 -13.20
C GLY A 360 -0.61 6.50 -14.16
N GLY A 361 -0.41 6.75 -15.45
CA GLY A 361 -1.44 6.55 -16.48
C GLY A 361 -1.93 5.11 -16.54
N GLY A 362 -1.01 4.15 -16.57
CA GLY A 362 -1.32 2.72 -16.53
C GLY A 362 -2.10 2.31 -15.28
N LEU A 363 -1.68 2.79 -14.11
CA LEU A 363 -2.38 2.50 -12.85
C LEU A 363 -3.75 3.14 -12.76
N GLY A 364 -3.92 4.39 -13.20
CA GLY A 364 -5.21 5.07 -13.20
C GLY A 364 -6.24 4.36 -14.10
N LEU A 365 -5.80 3.86 -15.27
CA LEU A 365 -6.62 3.02 -16.14
C LEU A 365 -6.95 1.66 -15.50
N THR A 366 -6.13 1.18 -14.57
CA THR A 366 -6.33 -0.10 -13.88
C THR A 366 -7.25 0.05 -12.67
N PHE A 367 -6.96 0.99 -11.76
CA PHE A 367 -7.56 1.03 -10.42
C PHE A 367 -9.05 1.34 -10.44
N ALA A 368 -9.50 2.34 -11.19
CA ALA A 368 -10.90 2.72 -11.20
C ALA A 368 -11.80 1.61 -11.79
N PRO A 369 -11.49 1.03 -12.98
CA PRO A 369 -12.29 -0.06 -13.52
C PRO A 369 -12.17 -1.38 -12.75
N ALA A 370 -11.01 -1.67 -12.13
CA ALA A 370 -10.85 -2.88 -11.33
C ALA A 370 -11.66 -2.79 -10.02
N THR A 371 -11.66 -1.64 -9.35
CA THR A 371 -12.51 -1.39 -8.17
C THR A 371 -14.00 -1.52 -8.53
N GLU A 372 -14.41 -0.93 -9.66
CA GLU A 372 -15.78 -1.09 -10.16
C GLU A 372 -16.11 -2.56 -10.44
N ALA A 373 -15.17 -3.32 -11.02
CA ALA A 373 -15.36 -4.75 -11.27
C ALA A 373 -15.56 -5.56 -9.97
N ILE A 374 -14.83 -5.24 -8.90
CA ILE A 374 -15.00 -5.85 -7.58
C ILE A 374 -16.39 -5.50 -7.03
N MET A 375 -16.70 -4.20 -6.92
CA MET A 375 -17.93 -3.71 -6.31
C MET A 375 -19.18 -4.12 -7.07
N GLY A 376 -19.15 -4.06 -8.40
CA GLY A 376 -20.28 -4.42 -9.27
C GLY A 376 -20.46 -5.93 -9.47
N SER A 377 -19.58 -6.77 -8.90
CA SER A 377 -19.73 -8.24 -8.94
C SER A 377 -20.50 -8.82 -7.77
N LEU A 378 -20.82 -7.99 -6.76
CA LEU A 378 -21.51 -8.39 -5.54
C LEU A 378 -22.88 -7.73 -5.44
N PRO A 379 -23.86 -8.42 -4.81
CA PRO A 379 -25.15 -7.81 -4.47
C PRO A 379 -24.94 -6.60 -3.53
N SER A 380 -25.88 -5.66 -3.56
CA SER A 380 -25.83 -4.43 -2.75
C SER A 380 -25.70 -4.69 -1.25
N GLU A 381 -26.28 -5.80 -0.76
CA GLU A 381 -26.20 -6.23 0.64
C GLU A 381 -24.77 -6.64 1.05
N LYS A 382 -23.94 -7.09 0.09
CA LYS A 382 -22.54 -7.49 0.27
C LYS A 382 -21.53 -6.39 -0.15
N ALA A 383 -21.98 -5.18 -0.45
CA ALA A 383 -21.09 -4.09 -0.86
C ALA A 383 -19.99 -3.77 0.17
N GLY A 384 -20.31 -3.92 1.47
CA GLY A 384 -19.32 -3.78 2.55
C GLY A 384 -18.19 -4.81 2.47
N VAL A 385 -18.49 -6.06 2.11
CA VAL A 385 -17.50 -7.13 1.90
C VAL A 385 -16.59 -6.76 0.71
N GLY A 386 -17.19 -6.29 -0.40
CA GLY A 386 -16.44 -5.86 -1.58
C GLY A 386 -15.45 -4.73 -1.28
N SER A 387 -15.90 -3.71 -0.53
CA SER A 387 -15.04 -2.61 -0.10
C SER A 387 -13.90 -3.08 0.79
N ALA A 388 -14.21 -3.90 1.79
CA ALA A 388 -13.22 -4.41 2.73
C ALA A 388 -12.16 -5.28 2.04
N VAL A 389 -12.56 -6.14 1.09
CA VAL A 389 -11.62 -6.92 0.28
C VAL A 389 -10.77 -6.01 -0.62
N ASN A 390 -11.38 -5.01 -1.27
CA ASN A 390 -10.65 -4.06 -2.10
C ASN A 390 -9.56 -3.33 -1.29
N ASP A 391 -9.89 -2.87 -0.09
CA ASP A 391 -8.94 -2.17 0.77
C ASP A 391 -7.85 -3.12 1.31
N THR A 392 -8.23 -4.33 1.74
CA THR A 392 -7.28 -5.35 2.18
C THR A 392 -6.31 -5.75 1.05
N THR A 393 -6.80 -5.92 -0.18
CA THR A 393 -5.95 -6.27 -1.34
C THR A 393 -4.98 -5.14 -1.71
N ARG A 394 -5.37 -3.87 -1.52
CA ARG A 394 -4.49 -2.70 -1.68
C ARG A 394 -3.35 -2.71 -0.65
N GLU A 395 -3.70 -2.83 0.62
CA GLU A 395 -2.72 -2.81 1.72
C GLU A 395 -1.77 -4.01 1.65
N LEU A 396 -2.30 -5.22 1.44
CA LEU A 396 -1.47 -6.43 1.24
C LEU A 396 -0.57 -6.31 0.01
N GLY A 397 -1.10 -5.76 -1.09
CA GLY A 397 -0.30 -5.47 -2.28
C GLY A 397 0.86 -4.55 -1.94
N GLY A 398 0.60 -3.43 -1.28
CA GLY A 398 1.61 -2.46 -0.86
C GLY A 398 2.71 -3.08 0.00
N THR A 399 2.33 -3.81 1.05
CA THR A 399 3.25 -4.51 1.95
C THR A 399 4.12 -5.52 1.20
N LEU A 400 3.51 -6.41 0.41
CA LEU A 400 4.27 -7.38 -0.39
C LEU A 400 5.19 -6.70 -1.41
N GLY A 401 4.79 -5.53 -1.90
CA GLY A 401 5.58 -4.74 -2.84
C GLY A 401 6.89 -4.25 -2.24
N VAL A 402 6.84 -3.62 -1.08
CA VAL A 402 8.02 -3.15 -0.35
C VAL A 402 8.90 -4.33 0.05
N ALA A 403 8.32 -5.40 0.58
CA ALA A 403 9.05 -6.60 0.97
C ALA A 403 9.77 -7.24 -0.23
N ILE A 404 9.08 -7.55 -1.33
CA ILE A 404 9.65 -8.25 -2.49
C ILE A 404 10.68 -7.37 -3.19
N VAL A 405 10.31 -6.15 -3.55
CA VAL A 405 11.18 -5.27 -4.35
C VAL A 405 12.39 -4.83 -3.54
N GLY A 406 12.19 -4.48 -2.26
CA GLY A 406 13.28 -4.13 -1.37
C GLY A 406 14.24 -5.29 -1.14
N SER A 407 13.74 -6.54 -1.03
CA SER A 407 14.58 -7.74 -0.88
C SER A 407 15.35 -8.10 -2.16
N VAL A 408 14.75 -7.93 -3.34
CA VAL A 408 15.46 -8.07 -4.61
C VAL A 408 16.55 -7.02 -4.74
N PHE A 409 16.21 -5.75 -4.44
CA PHE A 409 17.19 -4.66 -4.40
C PHE A 409 18.34 -4.97 -3.44
N ALA A 410 18.04 -5.36 -2.20
CA ALA A 410 19.05 -5.67 -1.18
C ALA A 410 19.97 -6.82 -1.60
N SER A 411 19.41 -7.89 -2.20
CA SER A 411 20.19 -9.03 -2.69
C SER A 411 21.18 -8.64 -3.78
N VAL A 412 20.72 -7.86 -4.76
CA VAL A 412 21.58 -7.42 -5.88
C VAL A 412 22.60 -6.41 -5.40
N TYR A 413 22.19 -5.42 -4.62
CA TYR A 413 23.06 -4.39 -4.07
C TYR A 413 24.18 -4.99 -3.22
N SER A 414 23.86 -5.84 -2.23
CA SER A 414 24.84 -6.48 -1.36
C SER A 414 25.79 -7.40 -2.13
N GLY A 415 25.28 -8.17 -3.09
CA GLY A 415 26.09 -9.03 -3.94
C GLY A 415 27.08 -8.25 -4.80
N ARG A 416 26.67 -7.10 -5.37
CA ARG A 416 27.55 -6.20 -6.14
C ARG A 416 28.60 -5.54 -5.26
N ILE A 417 28.24 -5.10 -4.05
CA ILE A 417 29.22 -4.55 -3.08
C ILE A 417 30.25 -5.61 -2.69
N ALA A 418 29.81 -6.84 -2.42
CA ALA A 418 30.72 -7.93 -2.04
C ALA A 418 31.75 -8.28 -3.14
N SER A 419 31.35 -8.19 -4.42
CA SER A 419 32.17 -8.54 -5.59
C SER A 419 32.95 -7.37 -6.20
N ALA A 420 32.75 -6.13 -5.71
CA ALA A 420 33.38 -4.95 -6.29
C ALA A 420 34.88 -4.87 -5.97
N SER A 421 35.72 -4.90 -7.00
CA SER A 421 37.18 -4.80 -6.85
C SER A 421 37.62 -3.48 -6.20
N ALA A 422 36.94 -2.38 -6.45
CA ALA A 422 37.20 -1.08 -5.84
C ALA A 422 37.05 -1.07 -4.30
N LEU A 423 36.38 -2.05 -3.74
CA LEU A 423 36.18 -2.21 -2.29
C LEU A 423 37.11 -3.29 -1.69
N SER A 424 37.98 -3.94 -2.48
CA SER A 424 38.82 -5.07 -2.03
C SER A 424 39.81 -4.68 -0.94
N GLU A 425 40.25 -3.42 -0.90
CA GLU A 425 41.17 -2.88 0.11
C GLU A 425 40.48 -2.56 1.46
N LEU A 426 39.12 -2.48 1.47
CA LEU A 426 38.40 -2.20 2.69
C LEU A 426 38.24 -3.47 3.55
N PRO A 427 38.24 -3.34 4.87
CA PRO A 427 37.95 -4.47 5.78
C PRO A 427 36.63 -5.15 5.46
N THR A 428 36.55 -6.48 5.65
CA THR A 428 35.38 -7.29 5.26
C THR A 428 34.11 -6.89 6.03
N ASP A 429 34.23 -6.51 7.30
CA ASP A 429 33.16 -6.00 8.13
C ASP A 429 32.60 -4.66 7.61
N VAL A 430 33.48 -3.75 7.19
CA VAL A 430 33.10 -2.46 6.56
C VAL A 430 32.37 -2.72 5.25
N ARG A 431 32.90 -3.58 4.37
CA ARG A 431 32.21 -3.96 3.11
C ARG A 431 30.84 -4.58 3.35
N SER A 432 30.76 -5.49 4.31
CA SER A 432 29.48 -6.13 4.68
C SER A 432 28.47 -5.10 5.20
N ALA A 433 28.92 -4.15 6.03
CA ALA A 433 28.08 -3.08 6.52
C ALA A 433 27.63 -2.12 5.40
N MET A 434 28.53 -1.74 4.47
CA MET A 434 28.16 -0.97 3.26
C MET A 434 27.16 -1.69 2.38
N GLY A 435 27.26 -3.02 2.26
CA GLY A 435 26.31 -3.84 1.49
C GLY A 435 24.92 -3.92 2.11
N ARG A 436 24.76 -3.63 3.41
CA ARG A 436 23.47 -3.60 4.09
C ARG A 436 22.80 -2.24 4.12
N SER A 437 23.57 -1.14 3.98
CA SER A 437 23.05 0.22 4.08
C SER A 437 23.74 1.18 3.11
N MET A 438 22.97 1.77 2.20
CA MET A 438 23.45 2.81 1.29
C MET A 438 23.90 4.07 2.04
N ALA A 439 23.19 4.46 3.11
CA ALA A 439 23.58 5.62 3.92
C ALA A 439 24.92 5.40 4.60
N LEU A 440 25.16 4.20 5.13
CA LEU A 440 26.45 3.85 5.72
C LEU A 440 27.57 3.82 4.66
N ALA A 441 27.27 3.33 3.45
CA ALA A 441 28.23 3.38 2.35
C ALA A 441 28.66 4.82 2.04
N HIS A 442 27.72 5.78 1.99
CA HIS A 442 28.04 7.20 1.81
C HIS A 442 28.85 7.78 2.96
N THR A 443 28.56 7.40 4.22
CA THR A 443 29.32 7.83 5.40
C THR A 443 30.78 7.34 5.33
N VAL A 444 30.97 6.07 4.98
CA VAL A 444 32.32 5.50 4.79
C VAL A 444 33.08 6.24 3.67
N ILE A 445 32.43 6.44 2.51
CA ILE A 445 33.05 7.16 1.37
C ILE A 445 33.49 8.55 1.76
N ALA A 446 32.74 9.27 2.60
CA ALA A 446 33.07 10.61 3.04
C ALA A 446 34.34 10.66 3.94
N GLN A 447 34.75 9.54 4.53
CA GLN A 447 35.92 9.40 5.38
C GLN A 447 37.16 8.86 4.63
N LEU A 448 37.00 8.39 3.39
CA LEU A 448 38.09 7.85 2.59
C LEU A 448 38.94 8.97 1.98
N PRO A 449 40.26 8.73 1.76
CA PRO A 449 41.09 9.58 0.92
C PRO A 449 40.52 9.73 -0.50
N ALA A 450 40.74 10.86 -1.15
CA ALA A 450 40.11 11.21 -2.42
C ALA A 450 40.38 10.21 -3.56
N ASP A 451 41.55 9.59 -3.57
CA ASP A 451 42.00 8.57 -4.53
C ASP A 451 41.16 7.26 -4.40
N LEU A 452 40.77 6.89 -3.20
CA LEU A 452 39.89 5.73 -2.93
C LEU A 452 38.40 6.09 -2.97
N ALA A 453 38.04 7.30 -2.53
CA ALA A 453 36.65 7.73 -2.45
C ALA A 453 35.92 7.70 -3.82
N THR A 454 36.61 8.13 -4.90
CA THR A 454 36.03 8.22 -6.24
C THR A 454 35.69 6.83 -6.83
N PRO A 455 36.60 5.85 -6.89
CA PRO A 455 36.29 4.51 -7.40
C PRO A 455 35.29 3.77 -6.52
N VAL A 456 35.36 3.91 -5.19
CA VAL A 456 34.42 3.30 -4.26
C VAL A 456 33.00 3.87 -4.46
N ARG A 457 32.85 5.18 -4.56
CA ARG A 457 31.57 5.83 -4.87
C ARG A 457 31.00 5.35 -6.20
N GLY A 458 31.82 5.24 -7.24
CA GLY A 458 31.42 4.72 -8.53
C GLY A 458 30.92 3.26 -8.45
N ALA A 459 31.56 2.43 -7.63
CA ALA A 459 31.13 1.04 -7.42
C ALA A 459 29.81 0.97 -6.63
N VAL A 460 29.68 1.76 -5.57
CA VAL A 460 28.45 1.85 -4.74
C VAL A 460 27.26 2.34 -5.57
N ASN A 461 27.44 3.39 -6.39
CA ASN A 461 26.38 3.90 -7.25
C ASN A 461 25.97 2.89 -8.31
N ARG A 462 26.92 2.17 -8.94
CA ARG A 462 26.58 1.07 -9.87
C ARG A 462 25.84 -0.06 -9.19
N ALA A 463 26.27 -0.47 -7.99
CA ALA A 463 25.57 -1.50 -7.22
C ALA A 463 24.11 -1.10 -6.91
N PHE A 464 23.88 0.17 -6.58
CA PHE A 464 22.54 0.72 -6.36
C PHE A 464 21.70 0.67 -7.64
N LEU A 465 22.26 1.13 -8.77
CA LEU A 465 21.55 1.15 -10.05
C LEU A 465 21.22 -0.26 -10.55
N ASP A 466 22.11 -1.23 -10.35
CA ASP A 466 21.83 -2.64 -10.65
C ASP A 466 20.67 -3.18 -9.78
N GLY A 467 20.61 -2.79 -8.50
CA GLY A 467 19.51 -3.10 -7.60
C GLY A 467 18.20 -2.45 -8.04
N LEU A 468 18.21 -1.17 -8.40
CA LEU A 468 17.05 -0.45 -8.96
C LEU A 468 16.54 -1.10 -10.25
N GLN A 469 17.45 -1.45 -11.15
CA GLN A 469 17.13 -2.16 -12.39
C GLN A 469 16.43 -3.48 -12.10
N ALA A 470 17.02 -4.31 -11.24
CA ALA A 470 16.45 -5.62 -10.89
C ALA A 470 15.05 -5.48 -10.24
N GLY A 471 14.90 -4.58 -9.27
CA GLY A 471 13.61 -4.31 -8.63
C GLY A 471 12.55 -3.83 -9.62
N SER A 472 12.91 -2.90 -10.51
CA SER A 472 12.01 -2.37 -11.54
C SER A 472 11.59 -3.43 -12.55
N LEU A 473 12.52 -4.33 -12.96
CA LEU A 473 12.21 -5.45 -13.87
C LEU A 473 11.31 -6.50 -13.22
N VAL A 474 11.51 -6.80 -11.93
CA VAL A 474 10.60 -7.68 -11.17
C VAL A 474 9.20 -7.07 -11.11
N CYS A 475 9.08 -5.77 -10.82
CA CYS A 475 7.80 -5.07 -10.89
C CYS A 475 7.18 -5.16 -12.28
N ALA A 476 7.96 -4.92 -13.35
CA ALA A 476 7.49 -5.01 -14.72
C ALA A 476 6.98 -6.43 -15.07
N ALA A 477 7.71 -7.46 -14.65
CA ALA A 477 7.32 -8.85 -14.85
C ALA A 477 6.01 -9.20 -14.12
N ILE A 478 5.85 -8.76 -12.86
CA ILE A 478 4.63 -8.96 -12.07
C ILE A 478 3.45 -8.23 -12.74
N ALA A 479 3.62 -6.97 -13.14
CA ALA A 479 2.57 -6.18 -13.77
C ALA A 479 2.14 -6.80 -15.12
N LEU A 480 3.11 -7.23 -15.95
CA LEU A 480 2.84 -7.85 -17.25
C LEU A 480 2.20 -9.23 -17.08
N GLY A 481 2.71 -10.07 -16.17
CA GLY A 481 2.11 -11.36 -15.85
C GLY A 481 0.66 -11.20 -15.35
N SER A 482 0.42 -10.20 -14.49
CA SER A 482 -0.93 -9.89 -14.03
C SER A 482 -1.82 -9.35 -15.15
N ALA A 483 -1.29 -8.56 -16.09
CA ALA A 483 -2.03 -8.12 -17.27
C ALA A 483 -2.52 -9.32 -18.11
N VAL A 484 -1.66 -10.32 -18.33
CA VAL A 484 -2.02 -11.55 -19.06
C VAL A 484 -3.08 -12.35 -18.31
N VAL A 485 -2.92 -12.57 -17.00
CA VAL A 485 -3.90 -13.29 -16.19
C VAL A 485 -5.24 -12.55 -16.14
N VAL A 486 -5.23 -11.23 -15.98
CA VAL A 486 -6.43 -10.38 -15.99
C VAL A 486 -7.11 -10.42 -17.35
N ALA A 487 -6.36 -10.39 -18.47
CA ALA A 487 -6.93 -10.50 -19.80
C ALA A 487 -7.68 -11.82 -20.02
N TRP A 488 -7.26 -12.89 -19.35
CA TRP A 488 -7.91 -14.19 -19.41
C TRP A 488 -9.05 -14.34 -18.39
N LEU A 489 -8.88 -13.79 -17.19
CA LEU A 489 -9.78 -14.01 -16.06
C LEU A 489 -10.94 -13.00 -16.01
N LEU A 490 -10.71 -11.70 -16.31
CA LEU A 490 -11.67 -10.63 -16.13
C LEU A 490 -12.61 -10.52 -17.34
N PRO A 491 -13.95 -10.72 -17.20
CA PRO A 491 -14.91 -10.59 -18.30
C PRO A 491 -14.99 -9.14 -18.79
N ALA A 492 -15.08 -8.96 -20.12
CA ALA A 492 -15.11 -7.64 -20.76
C ALA A 492 -16.34 -6.80 -20.38
N ARG A 493 -17.49 -7.44 -20.12
CA ARG A 493 -18.74 -6.78 -19.71
C ARG A 493 -19.29 -7.45 -18.45
N ALA A 494 -20.00 -6.68 -17.62
CA ALA A 494 -20.77 -7.26 -16.55
C ALA A 494 -21.77 -8.25 -17.17
N GLN A 495 -21.75 -9.52 -16.76
CA GLN A 495 -22.91 -10.36 -16.99
C GLN A 495 -24.05 -9.67 -16.24
N GLN A 496 -25.08 -9.24 -16.96
CA GLN A 496 -26.35 -8.93 -16.30
C GLN A 496 -26.69 -10.18 -15.49
N ILE A 497 -26.72 -10.03 -14.16
CA ILE A 497 -27.41 -10.99 -13.32
C ILE A 497 -28.85 -10.78 -13.75
N ASP A 498 -29.33 -11.62 -14.70
CA ASP A 498 -30.75 -11.74 -14.96
C ASP A 498 -31.36 -12.05 -13.60
N ALA A 499 -31.97 -11.03 -13.03
CA ALA A 499 -32.77 -11.19 -11.87
C ALA A 499 -33.69 -12.38 -12.20
N LEU A 500 -33.60 -13.44 -11.44
CA LEU A 500 -34.64 -14.41 -11.28
C LEU A 500 -35.88 -13.63 -10.79
N GLN A 501 -36.51 -12.92 -11.71
CA GLN A 501 -37.90 -12.52 -11.52
C GLN A 501 -38.68 -13.85 -11.46
N PRO A 502 -39.27 -14.16 -10.34
CA PRO A 502 -40.25 -15.27 -10.33
C PRO A 502 -41.27 -14.89 -11.39
N ASN A 503 -41.43 -15.79 -12.35
CA ASN A 503 -42.37 -15.69 -13.47
C ASN A 503 -43.80 -15.66 -12.91
N THR A 504 -44.29 -14.49 -12.51
CA THR A 504 -45.64 -14.25 -11.97
C THR A 504 -46.69 -13.99 -13.06
N THR A 505 -46.36 -14.26 -14.33
CA THR A 505 -47.28 -14.00 -15.46
C THR A 505 -48.10 -15.22 -15.91
N HIS A 506 -48.16 -16.31 -15.15
CA HIS A 506 -48.97 -17.48 -15.56
C HIS A 506 -50.09 -17.88 -14.60
N LYS A 507 -50.52 -17.08 -13.62
CA LYS A 507 -51.61 -17.41 -12.72
C LYS A 507 -52.84 -16.50 -12.74
N GLU A 508 -52.89 -15.46 -13.57
CA GLU A 508 -54.04 -14.54 -13.60
C GLU A 508 -55.02 -14.76 -14.79
N ARG A 509 -54.86 -15.82 -15.60
CA ARG A 509 -55.82 -16.13 -16.69
C ARG A 509 -56.81 -17.29 -16.43
N GLN A 510 -56.94 -17.77 -15.22
CA GLN A 510 -57.88 -18.86 -14.92
C GLN A 510 -58.88 -18.60 -13.79
N LEU A 511 -59.17 -17.36 -13.45
CA LEU A 511 -60.26 -17.05 -12.50
C LEU A 511 -61.08 -15.87 -13.03
N ASN A 512 -61.88 -16.10 -14.05
CA ASN A 512 -63.20 -15.46 -14.22
C ASN A 512 -64.10 -16.37 -15.06
N PRO A 513 -65.30 -16.74 -14.52
CA PRO A 513 -66.31 -17.53 -15.21
C PRO A 513 -67.07 -16.72 -16.26
#